data_6983679e63a6ff0f26602bd10b2f0852
#
_entry.id   6983679e63a6ff0f26602bd10b2f0852
#
_cell.length_a   1.000
_cell.length_b   1.000
_cell.length_c   1.000
_cell.angle_alpha   90.00
_cell.angle_beta   90.00
_cell.angle_gamma   90.00
#
_symmetry.space_group_name_H-M   'P 1'
#
loop_
_entity.id
_entity.type
_entity.pdbx_description
1 polymer ?
#
loop_
_entity_poly.entity_id
_entity_poly.type
_entity_poly.pdbx_seq_one_letter_code
_entity_poly.pdbx_strand_id
1 'polypeptide(L)'
;THENERFQMMGGMNYQAEIERTLMGLGFSRADFNRSTSEFSGGWRMRIELAKLLLRRPDVLLLDEPTNHLDIESIQWLENFLKVNAGAVVLVSHDRAFINNVTNRTIEISCGRIYDYKVAYDEFVVLRKERREQQLRAYENQQKQIQDTEDFIERFRYKATKAVQVQSRIKQLEKIERIEVDEEDNASLRLKFPPAMRSGDYPIICEDVKKAYRS
;
A
#
# COMPACT_ATOMS: atom_id res chain seq x y z
N THR A 1 30.44 38.12 -5.33
CA THR A 1 30.34 37.60 -6.71
C THR A 1 28.97 36.93 -6.88
N HIS A 2 28.38 37.07 -8.03
CA HIS A 2 27.02 36.64 -8.39
C HIS A 2 26.72 35.14 -8.01
N GLU A 3 27.73 34.28 -8.07
CA GLU A 3 27.60 32.87 -7.68
C GLU A 3 27.44 32.69 -6.17
N ASN A 4 28.10 33.49 -5.35
CA ASN A 4 27.99 33.43 -3.89
C ASN A 4 26.63 33.96 -3.41
N GLU A 5 26.11 35.01 -4.07
CA GLU A 5 24.76 35.53 -3.80
C GLU A 5 23.69 34.51 -4.19
N ARG A 6 23.87 33.85 -5.33
CA ARG A 6 22.99 32.77 -5.79
C ARG A 6 23.02 31.58 -4.83
N PHE A 7 24.19 31.17 -4.35
CA PHE A 7 24.35 30.12 -3.35
C PHE A 7 23.66 30.49 -2.03
N GLN A 8 23.79 31.74 -1.58
CA GLN A 8 23.10 32.22 -0.37
C GLN A 8 21.58 32.28 -0.56
N MET A 9 21.08 32.76 -1.71
CA MET A 9 19.65 32.77 -2.04
C MET A 9 19.05 31.39 -2.13
N MET A 10 19.82 30.37 -2.53
CA MET A 10 19.40 28.98 -2.58
C MET A 10 19.49 28.27 -1.21
N GLY A 11 19.73 29.00 -0.12
CA GLY A 11 19.82 28.42 1.23
C GLY A 11 21.16 27.76 1.55
N GLY A 12 22.21 28.05 0.77
CA GLY A 12 23.53 27.44 0.87
C GLY A 12 24.24 27.60 2.21
N MET A 13 23.82 28.56 3.04
CA MET A 13 24.35 28.73 4.41
C MET A 13 23.82 27.68 5.40
N ASN A 14 22.68 27.04 5.10
CA ASN A 14 22.03 26.09 6.00
C ASN A 14 22.08 24.65 5.49
N TYR A 15 22.69 24.38 4.34
CA TYR A 15 22.65 23.04 3.73
C TYR A 15 23.18 21.94 4.67
N GLN A 16 24.23 22.24 5.43
CA GLN A 16 24.81 21.27 6.34
C GLN A 16 23.85 20.94 7.50
N ALA A 17 23.19 21.95 8.05
CA ALA A 17 22.18 21.76 9.09
C ALA A 17 20.98 20.96 8.58
N GLU A 18 20.57 21.18 7.31
CA GLU A 18 19.51 20.40 6.68
C GLU A 18 19.91 18.94 6.48
N ILE A 19 21.15 18.68 6.01
CA ILE A 19 21.71 17.32 5.89
C ILE A 19 21.70 16.62 7.24
N GLU A 20 22.28 17.26 8.28
CA GLU A 20 22.32 16.70 9.63
C GLU A 20 20.92 16.41 10.16
N ARG A 21 19.99 17.35 10.01
CA ARG A 21 18.60 17.19 10.45
C ARG A 21 17.90 16.04 9.74
N THR A 22 18.10 15.88 8.43
CA THR A 22 17.49 14.82 7.63
C THR A 22 18.07 13.45 8.01
N LEU A 23 19.39 13.36 8.15
CA LEU A 23 20.03 12.12 8.55
C LEU A 23 19.63 11.72 9.99
N MET A 24 19.63 12.65 10.94
CA MET A 24 19.19 12.38 12.31
C MET A 24 17.72 11.94 12.36
N GLY A 25 16.85 12.55 11.54
CA GLY A 25 15.46 12.15 11.41
C GLY A 25 15.27 10.73 10.84
N LEU A 26 16.22 10.28 10.06
CA LEU A 26 16.24 8.89 9.54
C LEU A 26 17.04 7.92 10.43
N GLY A 27 17.35 8.32 11.67
CA GLY A 27 17.93 7.46 12.70
C GLY A 27 19.46 7.45 12.75
N PHE A 28 20.17 8.27 11.96
CA PHE A 28 21.63 8.37 12.04
C PHE A 28 22.05 9.20 13.24
N SER A 29 23.13 8.77 13.90
CA SER A 29 23.81 9.55 14.95
C SER A 29 24.89 10.47 14.33
N ARG A 30 25.29 11.50 15.04
CA ARG A 30 26.40 12.36 14.61
C ARG A 30 27.72 11.61 14.40
N ALA A 31 27.93 10.50 15.12
CA ALA A 31 29.10 9.67 14.97
C ALA A 31 29.16 8.96 13.59
N ASP A 32 28.00 8.78 12.94
CA ASP A 32 27.89 8.12 11.66
C ASP A 32 28.22 9.02 10.47
N PHE A 33 28.22 10.34 10.62
CA PHE A 33 28.33 11.28 9.52
C PHE A 33 29.68 11.24 8.78
N ASN A 34 30.74 10.84 9.46
CA ASN A 34 32.07 10.73 8.89
C ASN A 34 32.46 9.29 8.50
N ARG A 35 31.54 8.33 8.64
CA ARG A 35 31.79 6.94 8.28
C ARG A 35 31.63 6.73 6.78
N SER A 36 32.41 5.79 6.21
CA SER A 36 32.23 5.40 4.82
C SER A 36 30.88 4.73 4.60
N THR A 37 30.22 5.05 3.49
CA THR A 37 28.93 4.44 3.12
C THR A 37 29.04 2.92 2.92
N SER A 38 30.24 2.39 2.63
CA SER A 38 30.53 0.96 2.51
C SER A 38 30.42 0.19 3.83
N GLU A 39 30.54 0.87 4.96
CA GLU A 39 30.45 0.28 6.29
C GLU A 39 29.02 0.03 6.76
N PHE A 40 28.05 0.61 6.06
CA PHE A 40 26.64 0.49 6.41
C PHE A 40 25.99 -0.74 5.79
N SER A 41 25.05 -1.34 6.52
CA SER A 41 24.18 -2.40 6.00
C SER A 41 23.30 -1.92 4.85
N GLY A 42 22.68 -2.85 4.12
CA GLY A 42 21.75 -2.52 3.02
C GLY A 42 20.63 -1.58 3.43
N GLY A 43 19.98 -1.83 4.57
CA GLY A 43 18.92 -0.98 5.10
C GLY A 43 19.38 0.44 5.42
N TRP A 44 20.55 0.60 6.02
CA TRP A 44 21.13 1.92 6.29
C TRP A 44 21.51 2.66 5.00
N ARG A 45 22.01 1.96 3.99
CA ARG A 45 22.27 2.57 2.67
C ARG A 45 20.97 3.04 2.00
N MET A 46 19.88 2.30 2.14
CA MET A 46 18.57 2.76 1.65
C MET A 46 18.12 4.04 2.36
N ARG A 47 18.35 4.18 3.67
CA ARG A 47 18.07 5.43 4.41
C ARG A 47 18.91 6.59 3.88
N ILE A 48 20.18 6.36 3.51
CA ILE A 48 21.03 7.39 2.88
C ILE A 48 20.46 7.83 1.53
N GLU A 49 20.05 6.89 0.68
CA GLU A 49 19.44 7.23 -0.61
C GLU A 49 18.12 7.98 -0.43
N LEU A 50 17.30 7.60 0.54
CA LEU A 50 16.09 8.33 0.90
C LEU A 50 16.44 9.76 1.35
N ALA A 51 17.46 9.95 2.21
CA ALA A 51 17.90 11.28 2.63
C ALA A 51 18.30 12.16 1.44
N LYS A 52 19.07 11.60 0.49
CA LYS A 52 19.46 12.31 -0.75
C LYS A 52 18.25 12.74 -1.58
N LEU A 53 17.25 11.86 -1.68
CA LEU A 53 16.02 12.12 -2.41
C LEU A 53 15.23 13.26 -1.78
N LEU A 54 15.05 13.21 -0.45
CA LEU A 54 14.33 14.24 0.30
C LEU A 54 15.02 15.62 0.25
N LEU A 55 16.35 15.64 0.34
CA LEU A 55 17.15 16.88 0.26
C LEU A 55 17.11 17.56 -1.12
N ARG A 56 16.82 16.80 -2.19
CA ARG A 56 16.67 17.38 -3.54
C ARG A 56 15.39 18.20 -3.71
N ARG A 57 14.40 18.01 -2.82
CA ARG A 57 13.10 18.70 -2.85
C ARG A 57 12.45 18.70 -4.24
N PRO A 58 12.21 17.53 -4.86
CA PRO A 58 11.59 17.47 -6.18
C PRO A 58 10.13 17.95 -6.11
N ASP A 59 9.60 18.47 -7.22
CA ASP A 59 8.19 18.87 -7.31
C ASP A 59 7.25 17.68 -7.12
N VAL A 60 7.64 16.49 -7.58
CA VAL A 60 6.92 15.23 -7.43
C VAL A 60 7.85 14.17 -6.87
N LEU A 61 7.45 13.57 -5.75
CA LEU A 61 8.17 12.52 -5.06
C LEU A 61 7.44 11.19 -5.22
N LEU A 62 8.13 10.20 -5.79
CA LEU A 62 7.61 8.84 -5.96
C LEU A 62 8.28 7.93 -4.93
N LEU A 63 7.49 7.35 -4.02
CA LEU A 63 7.98 6.48 -2.95
C LEU A 63 7.32 5.12 -3.04
N ASP A 64 8.14 4.08 -3.11
CA ASP A 64 7.73 2.68 -3.06
C ASP A 64 8.26 2.05 -1.77
N GLU A 65 7.33 1.65 -0.88
CA GLU A 65 7.62 1.06 0.43
C GLU A 65 8.69 1.83 1.26
N PRO A 66 8.55 3.15 1.45
CA PRO A 66 9.60 3.96 2.09
C PRO A 66 9.77 3.67 3.58
N THR A 67 8.80 3.03 4.21
CA THR A 67 8.83 2.64 5.63
C THR A 67 9.65 1.38 5.88
N ASN A 68 10.00 0.62 4.83
CA ASN A 68 10.84 -0.56 4.97
C ASN A 68 12.20 -0.17 5.55
N HIS A 69 12.62 -0.91 6.57
CA HIS A 69 13.89 -0.70 7.29
C HIS A 69 13.96 0.59 8.13
N LEU A 70 12.85 1.31 8.33
CA LEU A 70 12.76 2.43 9.27
C LEU A 70 12.22 1.94 10.62
N ASP A 71 12.75 2.53 11.69
CA ASP A 71 12.16 2.41 13.02
C ASP A 71 10.98 3.39 13.18
N ILE A 72 10.21 3.23 14.24
CA ILE A 72 8.99 4.02 14.48
C ILE A 72 9.27 5.52 14.54
N GLU A 73 10.39 5.92 15.14
CA GLU A 73 10.76 7.33 15.27
C GLU A 73 11.08 7.93 13.89
N SER A 74 11.83 7.19 13.06
CA SER A 74 12.15 7.59 11.68
C SER A 74 10.90 7.65 10.80
N ILE A 75 9.93 6.75 10.98
CA ILE A 75 8.64 6.79 10.27
C ILE A 75 7.87 8.05 10.63
N GLN A 76 7.73 8.36 11.91
CA GLN A 76 7.05 9.58 12.37
C GLN A 76 7.73 10.86 11.87
N TRP A 77 9.05 10.87 11.86
CA TRP A 77 9.80 11.98 11.29
C TRP A 77 9.54 12.13 9.79
N LEU A 78 9.54 11.02 9.04
CA LEU A 78 9.27 11.01 7.60
C LEU A 78 7.85 11.50 7.29
N GLU A 79 6.84 11.06 8.05
CA GLU A 79 5.46 11.57 7.93
C GLU A 79 5.41 13.08 8.06
N ASN A 80 6.04 13.63 9.11
CA ASN A 80 6.06 15.07 9.35
C ASN A 80 6.84 15.81 8.25
N PHE A 81 7.95 15.24 7.78
CA PHE A 81 8.72 15.81 6.69
C PHE A 81 7.91 15.92 5.40
N LEU A 82 7.23 14.83 5.01
CA LEU A 82 6.41 14.79 3.80
C LEU A 82 5.23 15.77 3.85
N LYS A 83 4.57 15.89 5.00
CA LYS A 83 3.45 16.85 5.19
C LYS A 83 3.87 18.30 5.01
N VAL A 84 5.08 18.65 5.41
CA VAL A 84 5.55 20.06 5.45
C VAL A 84 6.37 20.45 4.22
N ASN A 85 7.21 19.53 3.72
CA ASN A 85 8.26 19.89 2.77
C ASN A 85 8.06 19.30 1.37
N ALA A 86 7.14 18.35 1.18
CA ALA A 86 6.90 17.77 -0.13
C ALA A 86 5.83 18.55 -0.91
N GLY A 87 6.04 18.72 -2.21
CA GLY A 87 5.04 19.25 -3.14
C GLY A 87 3.94 18.21 -3.41
N ALA A 88 4.13 17.36 -4.39
CA ALA A 88 3.27 16.21 -4.66
C ALA A 88 3.98 14.91 -4.28
N VAL A 89 3.27 14.01 -3.59
CA VAL A 89 3.80 12.69 -3.21
C VAL A 89 2.91 11.61 -3.79
N VAL A 90 3.52 10.67 -4.50
CA VAL A 90 2.88 9.40 -4.91
C VAL A 90 3.52 8.29 -4.08
N LEU A 91 2.71 7.61 -3.31
CA LEU A 91 3.14 6.65 -2.30
C LEU A 91 2.52 5.28 -2.56
N VAL A 92 3.36 4.25 -2.55
CA VAL A 92 2.94 2.84 -2.46
C VAL A 92 3.46 2.30 -1.13
N SER A 93 2.60 1.74 -0.29
CA SER A 93 3.00 1.16 0.99
C SER A 93 1.97 0.16 1.50
N HIS A 94 2.42 -0.78 2.34
CA HIS A 94 1.58 -1.68 3.11
C HIS A 94 1.27 -1.14 4.52
N ASP A 95 1.94 -0.08 4.94
CA ASP A 95 1.70 0.58 6.23
C ASP A 95 0.48 1.51 6.13
N ARG A 96 -0.65 1.01 6.63
CA ARG A 96 -1.93 1.74 6.59
C ARG A 96 -1.91 3.04 7.38
N ALA A 97 -1.24 3.06 8.54
CA ALA A 97 -1.15 4.24 9.37
C ALA A 97 -0.35 5.33 8.65
N PHE A 98 0.78 4.96 8.06
CA PHE A 98 1.62 5.87 7.28
C PHE A 98 0.87 6.44 6.08
N ILE A 99 0.20 5.58 5.27
CA ILE A 99 -0.61 6.02 4.13
C ILE A 99 -1.67 7.02 4.59
N ASN A 100 -2.45 6.67 5.61
CA ASN A 100 -3.57 7.48 6.09
C ASN A 100 -3.10 8.84 6.65
N ASN A 101 -1.93 8.87 7.27
CA ASN A 101 -1.35 10.09 7.82
C ASN A 101 -0.77 11.04 6.76
N VAL A 102 -0.24 10.49 5.66
CA VAL A 102 0.50 11.28 4.65
C VAL A 102 -0.37 11.65 3.44
N THR A 103 -1.33 10.78 3.08
CA THR A 103 -2.09 10.95 1.83
C THR A 103 -3.49 11.49 2.07
N ASN A 104 -3.99 12.26 1.11
CA ASN A 104 -5.35 12.79 1.06
C ASN A 104 -6.14 12.33 -0.17
N ARG A 105 -5.55 11.45 -0.97
CA ARG A 105 -6.12 10.91 -2.20
C ARG A 105 -5.63 9.48 -2.38
N THR A 106 -6.53 8.58 -2.76
CA THR A 106 -6.21 7.17 -2.97
C THR A 106 -6.57 6.77 -4.40
N ILE A 107 -5.64 6.15 -5.09
CA ILE A 107 -5.84 5.62 -6.43
C ILE A 107 -5.83 4.09 -6.33
N GLU A 108 -6.92 3.46 -6.75
CA GLU A 108 -7.03 2.01 -6.82
C GLU A 108 -6.95 1.55 -8.28
N ILE A 109 -6.14 0.54 -8.54
CA ILE A 109 -6.08 -0.15 -9.81
C ILE A 109 -6.75 -1.51 -9.63
N SER A 110 -7.86 -1.74 -10.33
CA SER A 110 -8.66 -2.94 -10.16
C SER A 110 -9.35 -3.32 -11.48
N CYS A 111 -9.33 -4.61 -11.87
CA CYS A 111 -9.88 -5.11 -13.13
C CYS A 111 -9.46 -4.29 -14.38
N GLY A 112 -8.18 -3.87 -14.44
CA GLY A 112 -7.67 -3.05 -15.55
C GLY A 112 -8.20 -1.62 -15.61
N ARG A 113 -8.92 -1.16 -14.57
CA ARG A 113 -9.47 0.20 -14.45
C ARG A 113 -8.82 0.94 -13.31
N ILE A 114 -8.77 2.26 -13.43
CA ILE A 114 -8.26 3.15 -12.38
C ILE A 114 -9.46 3.84 -11.71
N TYR A 115 -9.51 3.76 -10.40
CA TYR A 115 -10.50 4.45 -9.57
C TYR A 115 -9.79 5.48 -8.70
N ASP A 116 -10.27 6.70 -8.75
CA ASP A 116 -9.69 7.85 -8.08
C ASP A 116 -10.60 8.32 -6.96
N TYR A 117 -10.15 8.17 -5.73
CA TYR A 117 -10.85 8.59 -4.53
C TYR A 117 -10.14 9.80 -3.91
N LYS A 118 -10.80 10.94 -3.86
CA LYS A 118 -10.27 12.18 -3.26
C LYS A 118 -10.44 12.16 -1.74
N VAL A 119 -10.02 11.07 -1.14
CA VAL A 119 -10.13 10.81 0.31
C VAL A 119 -8.90 10.07 0.81
N ALA A 120 -8.65 10.13 2.11
CA ALA A 120 -7.61 9.36 2.79
C ALA A 120 -7.95 7.85 2.78
N TYR A 121 -6.97 7.04 3.16
CA TYR A 121 -7.05 5.58 3.03
C TYR A 121 -8.21 4.96 3.81
N ASP A 122 -8.49 5.41 5.03
CA ASP A 122 -9.56 4.83 5.86
C ASP A 122 -10.94 5.05 5.24
N GLU A 123 -11.20 6.25 4.73
CA GLU A 123 -12.44 6.55 4.02
C GLU A 123 -12.54 5.79 2.69
N PHE A 124 -11.42 5.65 1.99
CA PHE A 124 -11.34 4.84 0.78
C PHE A 124 -11.78 3.39 1.03
N VAL A 125 -11.34 2.77 2.13
CA VAL A 125 -11.72 1.39 2.47
C VAL A 125 -13.24 1.24 2.58
N VAL A 126 -13.92 2.21 3.19
CA VAL A 126 -15.40 2.23 3.30
C VAL A 126 -16.04 2.36 1.92
N LEU A 127 -15.62 3.36 1.14
CA LEU A 127 -16.15 3.61 -0.21
C LEU A 127 -15.90 2.44 -1.16
N ARG A 128 -14.75 1.81 -1.05
CA ARG A 128 -14.41 0.59 -1.81
C ARG A 128 -15.39 -0.54 -1.51
N LYS A 129 -15.69 -0.75 -0.23
CA LYS A 129 -16.63 -1.79 0.21
C LYS A 129 -18.04 -1.53 -0.35
N GLU A 130 -18.54 -0.30 -0.24
CA GLU A 130 -19.84 0.09 -0.77
C GLU A 130 -19.92 -0.10 -2.30
N ARG A 131 -18.89 0.35 -3.02
CA ARG A 131 -18.80 0.15 -4.48
C ARG A 131 -18.86 -1.31 -4.84
N ARG A 132 -18.11 -2.15 -4.12
CA ARG A 132 -18.07 -3.58 -4.37
C ARG A 132 -19.40 -4.26 -4.12
N GLU A 133 -20.10 -3.91 -3.05
CA GLU A 133 -21.45 -4.41 -2.78
C GLU A 133 -22.42 -4.04 -3.91
N GLN A 134 -22.30 -2.82 -4.44
CA GLN A 134 -23.10 -2.39 -5.60
C GLN A 134 -22.75 -3.19 -6.87
N GLN A 135 -21.46 -3.42 -7.13
CA GLN A 135 -21.01 -4.24 -8.27
C GLN A 135 -21.49 -5.69 -8.15
N LEU A 136 -21.43 -6.28 -6.97
CA LEU A 136 -21.90 -7.64 -6.72
C LEU A 136 -23.40 -7.77 -6.98
N ARG A 137 -24.20 -6.86 -6.46
CA ARG A 137 -25.65 -6.81 -6.72
C ARG A 137 -25.96 -6.63 -8.22
N ALA A 138 -25.22 -5.76 -8.89
CA ALA A 138 -25.38 -5.56 -10.34
C ALA A 138 -25.01 -6.82 -11.12
N TYR A 139 -23.93 -7.51 -10.74
CA TYR A 139 -23.51 -8.79 -11.31
C TYR A 139 -24.57 -9.87 -11.11
N GLU A 140 -25.07 -10.06 -9.88
CA GLU A 140 -26.13 -11.04 -9.60
C GLU A 140 -27.40 -10.79 -10.40
N ASN A 141 -27.83 -9.52 -10.50
CA ASN A 141 -28.96 -9.13 -11.32
C ASN A 141 -28.72 -9.42 -12.81
N GLN A 142 -27.52 -9.13 -13.31
CA GLN A 142 -27.16 -9.41 -14.70
C GLN A 142 -27.14 -10.92 -14.97
N GLN A 143 -26.57 -11.72 -14.07
CA GLN A 143 -26.54 -13.18 -14.18
C GLN A 143 -27.95 -13.75 -14.23
N LYS A 144 -28.86 -13.27 -13.38
CA LYS A 144 -30.27 -13.66 -13.40
C LYS A 144 -30.94 -13.32 -14.74
N GLN A 145 -30.72 -12.11 -15.27
CA GLN A 145 -31.28 -11.73 -16.57
C GLN A 145 -30.73 -12.58 -17.73
N ILE A 146 -29.44 -12.93 -17.67
CA ILE A 146 -28.81 -13.81 -18.63
C ILE A 146 -29.46 -15.19 -18.55
N GLN A 147 -29.60 -15.78 -17.36
CA GLN A 147 -30.21 -17.07 -17.12
C GLN A 147 -31.67 -17.10 -17.61
N ASP A 148 -32.49 -16.12 -17.23
CA ASP A 148 -33.88 -16.00 -17.66
C ASP A 148 -33.99 -15.94 -19.21
N THR A 149 -33.01 -15.29 -19.85
CA THR A 149 -32.98 -15.16 -21.31
C THR A 149 -32.54 -16.47 -21.96
N GLU A 150 -31.56 -17.16 -21.42
CA GLU A 150 -31.10 -18.48 -21.86
C GLU A 150 -32.22 -19.52 -21.73
N ASP A 151 -32.92 -19.55 -20.58
CA ASP A 151 -34.07 -20.43 -20.34
C ASP A 151 -35.20 -20.16 -21.33
N PHE A 152 -35.47 -18.90 -21.68
CA PHE A 152 -36.44 -18.55 -22.69
C PHE A 152 -36.03 -19.09 -24.07
N ILE A 153 -34.75 -18.91 -24.46
CA ILE A 153 -34.21 -19.38 -25.72
C ILE A 153 -34.34 -20.90 -25.81
N GLU A 154 -33.95 -21.63 -24.75
CA GLU A 154 -34.00 -23.09 -24.72
C GLU A 154 -35.44 -23.61 -24.86
N ARG A 155 -36.38 -23.02 -24.07
CA ARG A 155 -37.81 -23.43 -24.09
C ARG A 155 -38.48 -23.21 -25.43
N PHE A 156 -38.13 -22.14 -26.16
CA PHE A 156 -38.81 -21.75 -27.38
C PHE A 156 -38.01 -21.96 -28.64
N ARG A 157 -36.80 -22.49 -28.57
CA ARG A 157 -35.88 -22.70 -29.73
C ARG A 157 -36.51 -23.41 -30.90
N TYR A 158 -37.39 -24.37 -30.65
CA TYR A 158 -38.02 -25.21 -31.70
C TYR A 158 -39.43 -24.76 -32.10
N LYS A 159 -39.95 -23.65 -31.56
CA LYS A 159 -41.29 -23.15 -31.89
C LYS A 159 -41.21 -22.12 -33.01
N ALA A 160 -41.68 -22.45 -34.20
CA ALA A 160 -41.65 -21.57 -35.37
C ALA A 160 -42.29 -20.20 -35.12
N THR A 161 -43.39 -20.16 -34.37
CA THR A 161 -44.09 -18.89 -34.01
C THR A 161 -43.28 -17.96 -33.10
N LYS A 162 -42.22 -18.46 -32.47
CA LYS A 162 -41.35 -17.68 -31.57
C LYS A 162 -39.95 -17.42 -32.14
N ALA A 163 -39.63 -17.88 -33.38
CA ALA A 163 -38.32 -17.82 -33.98
C ALA A 163 -37.72 -16.41 -34.00
N VAL A 164 -38.50 -15.39 -34.34
CA VAL A 164 -38.06 -13.99 -34.39
C VAL A 164 -37.70 -13.49 -32.97
N GLN A 165 -38.49 -13.85 -31.96
CA GLN A 165 -38.25 -13.45 -30.56
C GLN A 165 -36.98 -14.15 -30.03
N VAL A 166 -36.78 -15.43 -30.33
CA VAL A 166 -35.59 -16.18 -29.93
C VAL A 166 -34.33 -15.55 -30.54
N GLN A 167 -34.34 -15.27 -31.85
CA GLN A 167 -33.20 -14.59 -32.49
C GLN A 167 -32.90 -13.21 -31.90
N SER A 168 -33.92 -12.43 -31.58
CA SER A 168 -33.76 -11.14 -30.96
C SER A 168 -33.07 -11.29 -29.57
N ARG A 169 -33.48 -12.29 -28.79
CA ARG A 169 -32.88 -12.56 -27.44
C ARG A 169 -31.43 -13.04 -27.55
N ILE A 170 -31.10 -13.88 -28.55
CA ILE A 170 -29.72 -14.31 -28.79
C ILE A 170 -28.84 -13.08 -29.09
N LYS A 171 -29.30 -12.19 -30.00
CA LYS A 171 -28.56 -10.98 -30.30
C LYS A 171 -28.42 -10.00 -29.11
N GLN A 172 -29.38 -10.02 -28.18
CA GLN A 172 -29.25 -9.28 -26.93
C GLN A 172 -28.16 -9.85 -26.05
N LEU A 173 -28.11 -11.20 -25.87
CA LEU A 173 -27.07 -11.87 -25.09
C LEU A 173 -25.66 -11.63 -25.64
N GLU A 174 -25.51 -11.66 -26.98
CA GLU A 174 -24.22 -11.41 -27.62
C GLU A 174 -23.70 -9.98 -27.42
N LYS A 175 -24.58 -9.03 -27.13
CA LYS A 175 -24.23 -7.62 -26.89
C LYS A 175 -24.02 -7.26 -25.43
N ILE A 176 -24.31 -8.17 -24.51
CA ILE A 176 -24.18 -7.92 -23.08
C ILE A 176 -22.68 -7.88 -22.72
N GLU A 177 -22.22 -6.73 -22.27
CA GLU A 177 -20.94 -6.61 -21.59
C GLU A 177 -21.06 -7.23 -20.20
N ARG A 178 -20.32 -8.29 -19.95
CA ARG A 178 -20.35 -8.98 -18.65
C ARG A 178 -19.69 -8.12 -17.60
N ILE A 179 -20.36 -7.95 -16.45
CA ILE A 179 -19.83 -7.23 -15.31
C ILE A 179 -18.76 -8.11 -14.66
N GLU A 180 -17.54 -7.58 -14.56
CA GLU A 180 -16.47 -8.20 -13.81
C GLU A 180 -16.52 -7.69 -12.37
N VAL A 181 -16.43 -8.60 -11.42
CA VAL A 181 -16.37 -8.28 -9.98
C VAL A 181 -14.99 -8.68 -9.48
N ASP A 182 -14.37 -7.79 -8.72
CA ASP A 182 -13.10 -8.05 -8.07
C ASP A 182 -13.22 -9.27 -7.15
N GLU A 183 -12.32 -10.24 -7.33
CA GLU A 183 -12.18 -11.33 -6.38
C GLU A 183 -11.71 -10.76 -5.03
N GLU A 184 -12.39 -11.14 -3.95
CA GLU A 184 -11.87 -10.87 -2.62
C GLU A 184 -10.68 -11.78 -2.39
N ASP A 185 -9.55 -11.20 -2.08
CA ASP A 185 -8.47 -11.93 -1.45
C ASP A 185 -8.88 -12.28 -0.01
N ASN A 186 -9.83 -13.22 0.07
CA ASN A 186 -10.32 -13.82 1.31
C ASN A 186 -9.39 -14.94 1.77
N ALA A 187 -8.14 -14.97 1.35
CA ALA A 187 -7.14 -15.91 1.83
C ALA A 187 -6.86 -15.68 3.32
N SER A 188 -7.86 -15.93 4.14
CA SER A 188 -7.68 -16.01 5.58
C SER A 188 -6.88 -17.28 5.87
N LEU A 189 -5.63 -17.12 6.23
CA LEU A 189 -4.78 -18.19 6.69
C LEU A 189 -5.38 -18.77 7.97
N ARG A 190 -6.09 -19.88 7.87
CA ARG A 190 -6.58 -20.64 9.02
C ARG A 190 -5.44 -21.47 9.61
N LEU A 191 -4.52 -20.82 10.29
CA LEU A 191 -3.47 -21.48 11.05
C LEU A 191 -4.11 -22.19 12.26
N LYS A 192 -4.23 -23.51 12.20
CA LYS A 192 -4.49 -24.35 13.36
C LYS A 192 -3.14 -24.88 13.83
N PHE A 193 -2.64 -24.35 14.92
CA PHE A 193 -1.52 -24.97 15.59
C PHE A 193 -1.99 -26.29 16.21
N PRO A 194 -1.29 -27.41 15.98
CA PRO A 194 -1.57 -28.63 16.73
C PRO A 194 -1.37 -28.33 18.22
N PRO A 195 -2.17 -28.93 19.11
CA PRO A 195 -1.97 -28.74 20.54
C PRO A 195 -0.52 -29.15 20.88
N ALA A 196 0.21 -28.25 21.52
CA ALA A 196 1.55 -28.54 21.97
C ALA A 196 1.51 -29.74 22.92
N MET A 197 2.47 -30.64 22.79
CA MET A 197 2.64 -31.69 23.82
C MET A 197 2.76 -30.99 25.16
N ARG A 198 1.99 -31.48 26.15
CA ARG A 198 2.06 -30.95 27.51
C ARG A 198 3.51 -31.05 27.99
N SER A 199 4.14 -29.91 28.28
CA SER A 199 5.43 -29.90 28.96
C SER A 199 5.25 -30.62 30.29
N GLY A 200 6.24 -31.42 30.70
CA GLY A 200 6.22 -32.08 32.01
C GLY A 200 5.99 -31.07 33.15
N ASP A 201 5.67 -31.56 34.32
CA ASP A 201 5.38 -30.72 35.51
C ASP A 201 6.51 -29.76 35.88
N TYR A 202 7.72 -30.02 35.36
CA TYR A 202 8.92 -29.16 35.51
C TYR A 202 9.48 -28.86 34.11
N PRO A 203 9.07 -27.77 33.48
CA PRO A 203 9.56 -27.41 32.15
C PRO A 203 11.04 -27.02 32.10
N ILE A 204 11.59 -26.62 33.22
CA ILE A 204 13.01 -26.28 33.39
C ILE A 204 13.45 -26.77 34.78
N ILE A 205 14.44 -27.65 34.81
CA ILE A 205 15.12 -28.09 36.03
C ILE A 205 16.49 -27.43 36.02
N CYS A 206 16.80 -26.61 37.03
CA CYS A 206 18.09 -25.97 37.17
C CYS A 206 18.80 -26.59 38.35
N GLU A 207 19.91 -27.27 38.12
CA GLU A 207 20.78 -27.82 39.14
C GLU A 207 22.09 -27.01 39.13
N ASP A 208 22.54 -26.54 40.32
CA ASP A 208 23.82 -25.84 40.55
C ASP A 208 24.14 -24.66 39.60
N VAL A 209 23.15 -23.88 39.20
CA VAL A 209 23.33 -22.74 38.32
C VAL A 209 24.08 -21.62 39.06
N LYS A 210 25.31 -21.32 38.62
CA LYS A 210 26.13 -20.20 39.10
C LYS A 210 26.37 -19.21 37.99
N LYS A 211 26.08 -17.92 38.21
CA LYS A 211 26.40 -16.83 37.28
C LYS A 211 27.16 -15.76 38.02
N ALA A 212 28.39 -15.45 37.58
CA ALA A 212 29.18 -14.33 38.07
C ALA A 212 29.26 -13.24 37.00
N TYR A 213 29.08 -11.99 37.38
CA TYR A 213 29.41 -10.85 36.53
C TYR A 213 30.81 -10.38 36.90
N ARG A 214 31.67 -10.20 35.91
CA ARG A 214 32.97 -9.56 36.12
C ARG A 214 32.70 -8.08 36.42
N SER A 215 33.17 -7.60 37.57
CA SER A 215 33.26 -6.19 37.94
C SER A 215 34.33 -5.49 37.11
#